data_fdb554fd04ac2088de06f63ecdab0271
#
_entry.id   fdb554fd04ac2088de06f63ecdab0271
#
_cell.length_a   1.000
_cell.length_b   1.000
_cell.length_c   1.000
_cell.angle_alpha   90.00
_cell.angle_beta   90.00
_cell.angle_gamma   90.00
#
_symmetry.space_group_name_H-M   'P 1'
#
loop_
_entity.id
_entity.type
_entity.pdbx_description
1 polymer ?
#
loop_
_entity_poly.entity_id
_entity_poly.type
_entity_poly.pdbx_seq_one_letter_code
_entity_poly.pdbx_strand_id
1 'polypeptide(L)'
;KSGLVMSNLDKTVKPADSFYQFATGGWQKNNPLPAAYSRYGSFDQLAENNNKRINAILSELQKKTYKAGTIEQKLSDFYKLSMDVDSRNKAGIAPVKPLMDEIEAAKTKDELQKLQVKYAWMGLGLSYGAGFAADEKNVTMNIYNLMQGGLTLGAKDYYLNNDAATVAIREAYKTYLSKMFQLYGFSADEAAKKASAVFLHETTLATFSKSRTELRDPQANYNKMTLAEFKENYPNIPLEALANAEGIKSEYLKEMIVGQPAFFAGYDKVAAAECAGTLKALMEWDIISSSASYLSDEIREARFEFFGKTMSGRKEDYPLWKRATAQVEAQLGEALGRIYCKRYFPESSKKMMETLVKNLQISLGQRIDAQTWMSDATKKAAHNKLDKFYVKIGYPNKWTDFSKLSIDPSKSYYENVMACRKFANDKEIAEKAGKPVDKDEWFMTPQTVNAYYNPTTNEICFPAGILQYPFFDPKADAAFNYGAIGVVIGHEMTHGFDDQGRQYDASGNLKDWWTAEDAEGFNKRADMYADFFSNIKVLPDLNANGRFTLGENLADHGGLMVS
;
A
#
# COMPACT_ATOMS: atom_id res chain seq x y z
N LYS A 1 -26.54 -22.01 -13.10
CA LYS A 1 -26.62 -21.82 -11.62
C LYS A 1 -26.75 -20.35 -11.32
N SER A 2 -27.65 -19.97 -10.40
CA SER A 2 -27.86 -18.55 -10.06
C SER A 2 -26.64 -17.88 -9.41
N GLY A 3 -25.73 -18.64 -8.85
CA GLY A 3 -24.60 -18.11 -8.06
C GLY A 3 -25.01 -17.63 -6.65
N LEU A 4 -26.29 -17.37 -6.42
CA LEU A 4 -26.79 -16.91 -5.14
C LEU A 4 -26.86 -18.04 -4.10
N VAL A 5 -26.39 -17.75 -2.90
CA VAL A 5 -26.50 -18.62 -1.72
C VAL A 5 -27.63 -18.11 -0.85
N MET A 6 -28.80 -18.74 -0.94
CA MET A 6 -30.02 -18.28 -0.25
C MET A 6 -29.91 -18.24 1.27
N SER A 7 -29.05 -19.05 1.87
CA SER A 7 -28.76 -19.02 3.31
C SER A 7 -27.98 -17.77 3.78
N ASN A 8 -27.46 -16.98 2.84
CA ASN A 8 -26.80 -15.70 3.17
C ASN A 8 -27.83 -14.59 3.45
N LEU A 9 -29.09 -14.77 3.02
CA LEU A 9 -30.15 -13.81 3.24
C LEU A 9 -30.74 -13.93 4.66
N ASP A 10 -31.04 -12.80 5.27
CA ASP A 10 -31.88 -12.74 6.48
C ASP A 10 -33.31 -12.35 6.09
N LYS A 11 -34.15 -13.35 5.91
CA LYS A 11 -35.55 -13.16 5.50
C LYS A 11 -36.46 -12.59 6.61
N THR A 12 -35.94 -12.41 7.82
CA THR A 12 -36.68 -11.79 8.93
C THR A 12 -36.65 -10.26 8.83
N VAL A 13 -35.74 -9.70 8.02
CA VAL A 13 -35.58 -8.28 7.75
C VAL A 13 -36.22 -7.92 6.41
N LYS A 14 -37.01 -6.85 6.36
CA LYS A 14 -37.53 -6.35 5.09
C LYS A 14 -36.43 -5.64 4.30
N PRO A 15 -36.28 -5.89 2.98
CA PRO A 15 -35.29 -5.21 2.15
C PRO A 15 -35.38 -3.68 2.19
N ALA A 16 -36.59 -3.14 2.34
CA ALA A 16 -36.82 -1.70 2.43
C ALA A 16 -36.37 -1.08 3.77
N ASP A 17 -36.31 -1.86 4.83
CA ASP A 17 -35.88 -1.36 6.15
C ASP A 17 -34.36 -1.38 6.28
N SER A 18 -33.71 -2.45 5.80
CA SER A 18 -32.25 -2.57 5.72
C SER A 18 -31.86 -3.59 4.66
N PHE A 19 -31.53 -3.11 3.47
CA PHE A 19 -31.09 -4.00 2.38
C PHE A 19 -29.81 -4.75 2.74
N TYR A 20 -28.87 -4.08 3.41
CA TYR A 20 -27.62 -4.68 3.87
C TYR A 20 -27.87 -5.89 4.79
N GLN A 21 -28.67 -5.71 5.83
CA GLN A 21 -29.00 -6.80 6.76
C GLN A 21 -29.80 -7.91 6.08
N PHE A 22 -30.77 -7.56 5.21
CA PHE A 22 -31.51 -8.55 4.41
C PHE A 22 -30.57 -9.40 3.55
N ALA A 23 -29.65 -8.74 2.81
CA ALA A 23 -28.77 -9.41 1.85
C ALA A 23 -27.63 -10.22 2.51
N THR A 24 -27.14 -9.80 3.69
CA THR A 24 -25.91 -10.34 4.29
C THR A 24 -26.09 -10.94 5.69
N GLY A 25 -27.25 -10.76 6.34
CA GLY A 25 -27.45 -11.15 7.74
C GLY A 25 -27.28 -12.65 7.99
N GLY A 26 -27.73 -13.51 7.06
CA GLY A 26 -27.50 -14.95 7.12
C GLY A 26 -26.02 -15.31 6.98
N TRP A 27 -25.30 -14.65 6.07
CA TRP A 27 -23.84 -14.82 5.94
C TRP A 27 -23.11 -14.43 7.21
N GLN A 28 -23.43 -13.27 7.80
CA GLN A 28 -22.82 -12.78 9.05
C GLN A 28 -23.03 -13.76 10.20
N LYS A 29 -24.24 -14.29 10.35
CA LYS A 29 -24.57 -15.30 11.37
C LYS A 29 -23.75 -16.58 11.21
N ASN A 30 -23.50 -17.01 9.98
CA ASN A 30 -22.77 -18.24 9.66
C ASN A 30 -21.25 -18.05 9.64
N ASN A 31 -20.78 -16.80 9.59
CA ASN A 31 -19.35 -16.44 9.53
C ASN A 31 -19.00 -15.42 10.61
N PRO A 32 -18.98 -15.82 11.89
CA PRO A 32 -18.62 -14.92 12.97
C PRO A 32 -17.18 -14.43 12.81
N LEU A 33 -16.88 -13.24 13.34
CA LEU A 33 -15.56 -12.64 13.27
C LEU A 33 -14.49 -13.55 13.91
N PRO A 34 -13.51 -14.07 13.12
CA PRO A 34 -12.43 -14.88 13.68
C PRO A 34 -11.49 -14.04 14.56
N ALA A 35 -10.89 -14.64 15.58
CA ALA A 35 -10.02 -13.95 16.55
C ALA A 35 -8.80 -13.26 15.92
N ALA A 36 -8.30 -13.79 14.79
CA ALA A 36 -7.18 -13.22 14.04
C ALA A 36 -7.55 -12.01 13.17
N TYR A 37 -8.82 -11.58 13.16
CA TYR A 37 -9.32 -10.49 12.35
C TYR A 37 -9.96 -9.40 13.19
N SER A 38 -9.86 -8.15 12.76
CA SER A 38 -10.62 -7.03 13.32
C SER A 38 -11.89 -6.71 12.53
N ARG A 39 -11.98 -7.21 11.30
CA ARG A 39 -13.15 -7.21 10.42
C ARG A 39 -13.14 -8.48 9.57
N TYR A 40 -14.29 -8.91 9.08
CA TYR A 40 -14.38 -10.09 8.23
C TYR A 40 -15.52 -9.97 7.24
N GLY A 41 -15.23 -10.15 5.97
CA GLY A 41 -16.19 -10.04 4.86
C GLY A 41 -15.83 -10.95 3.70
N SER A 42 -16.48 -10.76 2.56
CA SER A 42 -16.26 -11.57 1.35
C SER A 42 -14.84 -11.45 0.80
N PHE A 43 -14.22 -10.27 0.90
CA PHE A 43 -12.83 -10.08 0.53
C PHE A 43 -11.89 -10.94 1.39
N ASP A 44 -12.10 -10.93 2.71
CA ASP A 44 -11.29 -11.71 3.63
C ASP A 44 -11.48 -13.22 3.42
N GLN A 45 -12.71 -13.66 3.15
CA GLN A 45 -13.01 -15.05 2.85
C GLN A 45 -12.31 -15.52 1.56
N LEU A 46 -12.32 -14.71 0.51
CA LEU A 46 -11.60 -15.03 -0.72
C LEU A 46 -10.09 -15.00 -0.52
N ALA A 47 -9.57 -14.02 0.24
CA ALA A 47 -8.15 -13.94 0.59
C ALA A 47 -7.70 -15.19 1.37
N GLU A 48 -8.52 -15.70 2.32
CA GLU A 48 -8.26 -16.98 3.01
C GLU A 48 -8.17 -18.16 2.04
N ASN A 49 -9.08 -18.23 1.07
CA ASN A 49 -9.06 -19.28 0.07
C ASN A 49 -7.83 -19.18 -0.83
N ASN A 50 -7.42 -17.97 -1.22
CA ASN A 50 -6.19 -17.77 -1.98
C ASN A 50 -4.94 -18.11 -1.17
N ASN A 51 -4.88 -17.73 0.11
CA ASN A 51 -3.78 -18.12 0.99
C ASN A 51 -3.61 -19.64 1.09
N LYS A 52 -4.71 -20.39 1.18
CA LYS A 52 -4.68 -21.87 1.16
C LYS A 52 -4.14 -22.42 -0.17
N ARG A 53 -4.54 -21.84 -1.30
CA ARG A 53 -4.04 -22.23 -2.64
C ARG A 53 -2.55 -21.94 -2.78
N ILE A 54 -2.11 -20.77 -2.35
CA ILE A 54 -0.71 -20.38 -2.37
C ILE A 54 0.12 -21.28 -1.44
N ASN A 55 -0.39 -21.55 -0.24
CA ASN A 55 0.26 -22.49 0.67
C ASN A 55 0.38 -23.89 0.08
N ALA A 56 -0.63 -24.34 -0.67
CA ALA A 56 -0.57 -25.63 -1.38
C ALA A 56 0.54 -25.64 -2.45
N ILE A 57 0.70 -24.55 -3.22
CA ILE A 57 1.79 -24.39 -4.17
C ILE A 57 3.14 -24.48 -3.45
N LEU A 58 3.33 -23.67 -2.38
CA LEU A 58 4.58 -23.62 -1.64
C LEU A 58 4.92 -24.98 -0.98
N SER A 59 3.92 -25.64 -0.39
CA SER A 59 4.07 -26.98 0.20
C SER A 59 4.45 -28.05 -0.83
N GLU A 60 3.95 -27.94 -2.05
CA GLU A 60 4.33 -28.83 -3.14
C GLU A 60 5.78 -28.58 -3.58
N LEU A 61 6.19 -27.31 -3.66
CA LEU A 61 7.58 -26.95 -3.99
C LEU A 61 8.58 -27.49 -2.96
N GLN A 62 8.18 -27.65 -1.68
CA GLN A 62 9.05 -28.24 -0.64
C GLN A 62 9.36 -29.73 -0.86
N LYS A 63 8.60 -30.43 -1.71
CA LYS A 63 8.78 -31.88 -1.94
C LYS A 63 9.89 -32.22 -2.92
N LYS A 64 10.49 -31.23 -3.56
CA LYS A 64 11.51 -31.42 -4.61
C LYS A 64 12.70 -30.50 -4.38
N THR A 65 13.83 -30.91 -4.92
CA THR A 65 15.02 -30.06 -5.04
C THR A 65 15.05 -29.44 -6.43
N TYR A 66 15.37 -28.16 -6.51
CA TYR A 66 15.41 -27.41 -7.76
C TYR A 66 16.82 -26.91 -8.06
N LYS A 67 17.10 -26.71 -9.33
CA LYS A 67 18.37 -26.12 -9.76
C LYS A 67 18.49 -24.70 -9.21
N ALA A 68 19.66 -24.36 -8.69
CA ALA A 68 19.96 -23.03 -8.17
C ALA A 68 19.66 -21.93 -9.23
N GLY A 69 19.06 -20.84 -8.79
CA GLY A 69 18.70 -19.69 -9.63
C GLY A 69 17.33 -19.80 -10.31
N THR A 70 16.65 -20.96 -10.26
CA THR A 70 15.27 -21.07 -10.77
C THR A 70 14.26 -20.37 -9.85
N ILE A 71 13.11 -20.00 -10.40
CA ILE A 71 12.00 -19.40 -9.62
C ILE A 71 11.55 -20.38 -8.53
N GLU A 72 11.43 -21.65 -8.86
CA GLU A 72 11.01 -22.69 -7.93
C GLU A 72 12.00 -22.84 -6.76
N GLN A 73 13.31 -22.77 -7.02
CA GLN A 73 14.31 -22.80 -5.95
C GLN A 73 14.16 -21.58 -5.03
N LYS A 74 14.02 -20.37 -5.61
CA LYS A 74 13.87 -19.13 -4.82
C LYS A 74 12.65 -19.17 -3.92
N LEU A 75 11.49 -19.56 -4.46
CA LEU A 75 10.24 -19.71 -3.71
C LEU A 75 10.34 -20.76 -2.62
N SER A 76 10.89 -21.94 -2.96
CA SER A 76 11.03 -23.06 -2.04
C SER A 76 11.95 -22.73 -0.87
N ASP A 77 13.13 -22.19 -1.13
CA ASP A 77 14.11 -21.89 -0.10
C ASP A 77 13.68 -20.71 0.77
N PHE A 78 13.08 -19.67 0.17
CA PHE A 78 12.55 -18.53 0.94
C PHE A 78 11.41 -18.97 1.86
N TYR A 79 10.48 -19.81 1.38
CA TYR A 79 9.40 -20.33 2.21
C TYR A 79 9.93 -21.21 3.35
N LYS A 80 10.92 -22.08 3.08
CA LYS A 80 11.57 -22.89 4.09
C LYS A 80 12.21 -22.04 5.19
N LEU A 81 12.94 -20.99 4.83
CA LEU A 81 13.52 -20.03 5.77
C LEU A 81 12.44 -19.32 6.60
N SER A 82 11.32 -18.94 5.96
CA SER A 82 10.22 -18.27 6.65
C SER A 82 9.47 -19.17 7.64
N MET A 83 9.52 -20.49 7.45
CA MET A 83 8.93 -21.48 8.34
C MET A 83 9.88 -21.93 9.47
N ASP A 84 11.18 -21.66 9.38
CA ASP A 84 12.20 -22.09 10.34
C ASP A 84 12.27 -21.14 11.55
N VAL A 85 11.32 -21.30 12.46
CA VAL A 85 11.23 -20.51 13.69
C VAL A 85 12.38 -20.84 14.65
N ASP A 86 12.79 -22.10 14.73
CA ASP A 86 13.83 -22.55 15.67
C ASP A 86 15.16 -21.88 15.37
N SER A 87 15.56 -21.82 14.10
CA SER A 87 16.79 -21.11 13.69
C SER A 87 16.72 -19.61 14.00
N ARG A 88 15.56 -18.97 13.78
CA ARG A 88 15.37 -17.55 14.14
C ARG A 88 15.45 -17.31 15.64
N ASN A 89 14.80 -18.15 16.43
CA ASN A 89 14.82 -18.02 17.89
C ASN A 89 16.24 -18.22 18.44
N LYS A 90 17.00 -19.15 17.89
CA LYS A 90 18.41 -19.39 18.26
C LYS A 90 19.31 -18.22 17.85
N ALA A 91 19.08 -17.62 16.68
CA ALA A 91 19.87 -16.50 16.18
C ALA A 91 19.58 -15.18 16.93
N GLY A 92 18.32 -15.00 17.40
CA GLY A 92 17.90 -13.74 18.03
C GLY A 92 18.16 -12.54 17.14
N ILE A 93 18.92 -11.56 17.64
CA ILE A 93 19.29 -10.32 16.92
C ILE A 93 20.61 -10.46 16.13
N ALA A 94 21.26 -11.60 16.14
CA ALA A 94 22.56 -11.78 15.47
C ALA A 94 22.57 -11.30 13.99
N PRO A 95 21.52 -11.49 13.18
CA PRO A 95 21.53 -11.02 11.79
C PRO A 95 21.62 -9.50 11.62
N VAL A 96 21.16 -8.71 12.58
CA VAL A 96 21.20 -7.23 12.54
C VAL A 96 22.30 -6.63 13.41
N LYS A 97 22.87 -7.44 14.30
CA LYS A 97 23.86 -6.96 15.26
C LYS A 97 25.07 -6.26 14.64
N PRO A 98 25.68 -6.74 13.54
CA PRO A 98 26.82 -6.04 12.94
C PRO A 98 26.51 -4.60 12.54
N LEU A 99 25.34 -4.34 11.97
CA LEU A 99 24.91 -3.02 11.57
C LEU A 99 24.57 -2.14 12.79
N MET A 100 23.91 -2.72 13.79
CA MET A 100 23.64 -2.02 15.06
C MET A 100 24.95 -1.61 15.76
N ASP A 101 25.94 -2.50 15.82
CA ASP A 101 27.23 -2.22 16.43
C ASP A 101 28.01 -1.13 15.67
N GLU A 102 27.91 -1.10 14.33
CA GLU A 102 28.54 -0.05 13.52
C GLU A 102 27.92 1.32 13.80
N ILE A 103 26.59 1.40 13.95
CA ILE A 103 25.88 2.63 14.31
C ILE A 103 26.26 3.06 15.75
N GLU A 104 26.29 2.13 16.70
CA GLU A 104 26.69 2.41 18.08
C GLU A 104 28.16 2.92 18.21
N ALA A 105 29.04 2.42 17.36
CA ALA A 105 30.44 2.86 17.32
C ALA A 105 30.62 4.30 16.87
N ALA A 106 29.73 4.83 16.03
CA ALA A 106 29.76 6.22 15.56
C ALA A 106 29.54 7.19 16.74
N LYS A 107 30.38 8.20 16.88
CA LYS A 107 30.36 9.15 18.00
C LYS A 107 29.87 10.54 17.62
N THR A 108 29.94 10.88 16.35
CA THR A 108 29.57 12.19 15.82
C THR A 108 28.46 12.11 14.80
N LYS A 109 27.76 13.22 14.60
CA LYS A 109 26.73 13.33 13.56
C LYS A 109 27.32 13.08 12.17
N ASP A 110 28.52 13.57 11.90
CA ASP A 110 29.22 13.37 10.62
C ASP A 110 29.52 11.88 10.35
N GLU A 111 29.94 11.12 11.35
CA GLU A 111 30.13 9.67 11.23
C GLU A 111 28.83 8.95 10.95
N LEU A 112 27.72 9.32 11.60
CA LEU A 112 26.39 8.76 11.33
C LEU A 112 25.88 9.12 9.92
N GLN A 113 26.11 10.34 9.46
CA GLN A 113 25.75 10.74 8.10
C GLN A 113 26.57 9.98 7.04
N LYS A 114 27.82 9.65 7.30
CA LYS A 114 28.60 8.75 6.43
C LYS A 114 27.99 7.35 6.38
N LEU A 115 27.47 6.84 7.50
CA LEU A 115 26.73 5.56 7.51
C LEU A 115 25.41 5.66 6.75
N GLN A 116 24.68 6.78 6.84
CA GLN A 116 23.49 7.01 6.01
C GLN A 116 23.82 6.90 4.51
N VAL A 117 24.92 7.51 4.07
CA VAL A 117 25.39 7.41 2.68
C VAL A 117 25.80 5.97 2.33
N LYS A 118 26.56 5.30 3.21
CA LYS A 118 26.99 3.89 3.01
C LYS A 118 25.80 2.94 2.84
N TYR A 119 24.73 3.16 3.56
CA TYR A 119 23.52 2.35 3.57
C TYR A 119 22.30 3.10 2.98
N ALA A 120 22.54 3.99 2.00
CA ALA A 120 21.54 4.92 1.47
C ALA A 120 20.23 4.22 1.05
N TRP A 121 20.33 3.08 0.36
CA TRP A 121 19.17 2.30 -0.06
C TRP A 121 18.26 1.78 1.08
N MET A 122 18.77 1.78 2.33
CA MET A 122 17.99 1.40 3.51
C MET A 122 17.23 2.59 4.11
N GLY A 123 17.59 3.81 3.75
CA GLY A 123 16.95 5.04 4.24
C GLY A 123 17.09 5.30 5.73
N LEU A 124 18.17 4.79 6.38
CA LEU A 124 18.35 4.85 7.84
C LEU A 124 18.37 6.29 8.38
N GLY A 125 17.51 6.57 9.34
CA GLY A 125 17.39 7.88 9.99
C GLY A 125 16.79 8.97 9.09
N LEU A 126 16.17 8.60 7.95
CA LEU A 126 15.50 9.53 7.06
C LEU A 126 14.00 9.58 7.38
N SER A 127 13.46 10.79 7.40
CA SER A 127 12.04 11.00 7.75
C SER A 127 11.18 11.41 6.55
N TYR A 128 11.56 11.01 5.35
CA TYR A 128 10.78 11.25 4.13
C TYR A 128 10.80 10.00 3.24
N GLY A 129 9.81 9.90 2.37
CA GLY A 129 9.78 8.92 1.29
C GLY A 129 10.33 9.49 -0.01
N ALA A 130 10.97 8.66 -0.80
CA ALA A 130 11.49 9.03 -2.11
C ALA A 130 11.34 7.85 -3.09
N GLY A 131 11.16 8.15 -4.38
CA GLY A 131 11.05 7.13 -5.43
C GLY A 131 10.66 7.74 -6.76
N PHE A 132 10.68 6.91 -7.82
CA PHE A 132 10.27 7.31 -9.16
C PHE A 132 8.80 6.99 -9.40
N ALA A 133 8.06 7.95 -9.93
CA ALA A 133 6.70 7.78 -10.40
C ALA A 133 6.49 8.64 -11.66
N ALA A 134 5.38 8.44 -12.36
CA ALA A 134 5.03 9.31 -13.49
C ALA A 134 4.98 10.78 -13.07
N ASP A 135 5.53 11.67 -13.87
CA ASP A 135 5.29 13.10 -13.73
C ASP A 135 3.82 13.38 -14.06
N GLU A 136 3.02 13.72 -13.07
CA GLU A 136 1.57 13.87 -13.23
C GLU A 136 1.16 14.94 -14.25
N LYS A 137 2.04 15.89 -14.60
CA LYS A 137 1.81 16.88 -15.67
C LYS A 137 2.53 16.54 -16.99
N ASN A 138 3.31 15.45 -17.00
CA ASN A 138 3.93 14.86 -18.20
C ASN A 138 4.05 13.35 -18.01
N VAL A 139 2.94 12.64 -18.02
CA VAL A 139 2.84 11.20 -17.69
C VAL A 139 3.58 10.26 -18.65
N THR A 140 4.24 10.77 -19.67
CA THR A 140 5.11 9.98 -20.54
C THR A 140 6.46 9.65 -19.90
N MET A 141 6.86 10.41 -18.88
CA MET A 141 8.16 10.30 -18.23
C MET A 141 8.03 10.05 -16.73
N ASN A 142 8.91 9.23 -16.20
CA ASN A 142 9.09 9.11 -14.75
C ASN A 142 9.90 10.31 -14.22
N ILE A 143 9.56 10.73 -13.01
CA ILE A 143 10.24 11.80 -12.27
C ILE A 143 10.49 11.36 -10.84
N TYR A 144 11.54 11.88 -10.21
CA TYR A 144 11.81 11.60 -8.80
C TYR A 144 10.85 12.36 -7.90
N ASN A 145 10.19 11.66 -7.00
CA ASN A 145 9.19 12.20 -6.07
C ASN A 145 9.71 12.11 -4.65
N LEU A 146 9.46 13.17 -3.88
CA LEU A 146 9.71 13.27 -2.45
C LEU A 146 8.40 13.51 -1.73
N MET A 147 8.16 12.80 -0.64
CA MET A 147 6.93 12.93 0.16
C MET A 147 7.24 12.86 1.66
N GLN A 148 6.36 13.46 2.46
CA GLN A 148 6.41 13.38 3.91
C GLN A 148 6.44 11.93 4.40
N GLY A 149 7.17 11.69 5.50
CA GLY A 149 7.33 10.36 6.10
C GLY A 149 7.72 10.43 7.56
N GLY A 150 8.32 9.37 8.07
CA GLY A 150 8.93 9.31 9.39
C GLY A 150 7.94 9.19 10.57
N LEU A 151 6.66 8.91 10.32
CA LEU A 151 5.67 8.67 11.37
C LEU A 151 5.34 7.18 11.47
N THR A 152 5.89 6.49 12.44
CA THR A 152 5.65 5.04 12.65
C THR A 152 4.17 4.70 12.81
N LEU A 153 3.38 5.56 13.43
CA LEU A 153 1.93 5.38 13.59
C LEU A 153 1.11 5.76 12.33
N GLY A 154 1.76 6.26 11.30
CA GLY A 154 1.21 6.48 9.97
C GLY A 154 0.34 7.73 9.79
N ALA A 155 -0.05 8.44 10.85
CA ALA A 155 -0.82 9.69 10.76
C ALA A 155 -0.49 10.64 11.91
N LYS A 156 -0.47 11.95 11.60
CA LYS A 156 -0.20 13.01 12.59
C LYS A 156 -1.18 12.99 13.77
N ASP A 157 -2.41 12.56 13.52
CA ASP A 157 -3.47 12.54 14.53
C ASP A 157 -3.10 11.70 15.76
N TYR A 158 -2.40 10.58 15.60
CA TYR A 158 -1.95 9.76 16.71
C TYR A 158 -0.98 10.47 17.65
N TYR A 159 -0.24 11.44 17.15
CA TYR A 159 0.74 12.22 17.94
C TYR A 159 0.13 13.47 18.55
N LEU A 160 -0.87 14.08 17.92
CA LEU A 160 -1.34 15.43 18.23
C LEU A 160 -2.74 15.49 18.87
N ASN A 161 -3.63 14.52 18.59
CA ASN A 161 -4.98 14.52 19.16
C ASN A 161 -4.97 14.11 20.63
N ASN A 162 -5.91 14.65 21.40
CA ASN A 162 -5.97 14.47 22.86
C ASN A 162 -7.24 13.76 23.35
N ASP A 163 -7.98 13.09 22.46
CA ASP A 163 -9.03 12.18 22.87
C ASP A 163 -8.45 10.96 23.61
N ALA A 164 -9.23 10.36 24.49
CA ALA A 164 -8.76 9.31 25.40
C ALA A 164 -8.21 8.08 24.65
N ALA A 165 -8.81 7.70 23.52
CA ALA A 165 -8.38 6.55 22.74
C ALA A 165 -7.02 6.81 22.09
N THR A 166 -6.83 7.99 21.48
CA THR A 166 -5.55 8.37 20.87
C THR A 166 -4.45 8.52 21.90
N VAL A 167 -4.73 9.09 23.08
CA VAL A 167 -3.76 9.18 24.18
C VAL A 167 -3.34 7.78 24.63
N ALA A 168 -4.28 6.84 24.79
CA ALA A 168 -3.97 5.46 25.19
C ALA A 168 -3.06 4.75 24.17
N ILE A 169 -3.32 4.90 22.88
CA ILE A 169 -2.46 4.36 21.81
C ILE A 169 -1.06 4.97 21.89
N ARG A 170 -0.95 6.27 22.09
CA ARG A 170 0.32 6.99 22.19
C ARG A 170 1.17 6.53 23.38
N GLU A 171 0.55 6.30 24.54
CA GLU A 171 1.26 5.75 25.71
C GLU A 171 1.69 4.29 25.49
N ALA A 172 0.84 3.48 24.87
CA ALA A 172 1.20 2.12 24.49
C ALA A 172 2.37 2.10 23.48
N TYR A 173 2.42 3.07 22.56
CA TYR A 173 3.52 3.22 21.60
C TYR A 173 4.86 3.54 22.29
N LYS A 174 4.88 4.44 23.26
CA LYS A 174 6.10 4.74 24.03
C LYS A 174 6.61 3.49 24.76
N THR A 175 5.71 2.72 25.33
CA THR A 175 6.06 1.44 25.99
C THR A 175 6.61 0.43 24.99
N TYR A 176 6.01 0.33 23.81
CA TYR A 176 6.47 -0.53 22.73
C TYR A 176 7.87 -0.13 22.24
N LEU A 177 8.12 1.15 22.01
CA LEU A 177 9.46 1.66 21.62
C LEU A 177 10.52 1.20 22.62
N SER A 178 10.32 1.47 23.91
CA SER A 178 11.27 1.10 24.95
C SER A 178 11.50 -0.41 25.03
N LYS A 179 10.42 -1.21 24.94
CA LYS A 179 10.51 -2.67 24.92
C LYS A 179 11.32 -3.19 23.73
N MET A 180 11.11 -2.63 22.56
CA MET A 180 11.82 -3.07 21.36
C MET A 180 13.31 -2.76 21.45
N PHE A 181 13.71 -1.58 21.91
CA PHE A 181 15.14 -1.28 22.15
C PHE A 181 15.76 -2.27 23.14
N GLN A 182 15.05 -2.63 24.23
CA GLN A 182 15.57 -3.63 25.18
C GLN A 182 15.75 -5.00 24.53
N LEU A 183 14.80 -5.46 23.71
CA LEU A 183 14.90 -6.73 22.99
C LEU A 183 16.07 -6.76 22.00
N TYR A 184 16.52 -5.60 21.53
CA TYR A 184 17.70 -5.47 20.67
C TYR A 184 19.02 -5.25 21.46
N GLY A 185 19.00 -5.43 22.79
CA GLY A 185 20.18 -5.53 23.63
C GLY A 185 20.55 -4.26 24.40
N PHE A 186 19.75 -3.19 24.35
CA PHE A 186 19.98 -1.99 25.15
C PHE A 186 19.50 -2.19 26.59
N SER A 187 20.21 -1.55 27.53
CA SER A 187 19.75 -1.49 28.93
C SER A 187 18.41 -0.74 29.03
N ALA A 188 17.67 -0.94 30.12
CA ALA A 188 16.39 -0.26 30.34
C ALA A 188 16.51 1.27 30.26
N ASP A 189 17.58 1.84 30.81
CA ASP A 189 17.83 3.30 30.80
C ASP A 189 18.16 3.82 29.40
N GLU A 190 19.00 3.10 28.65
CA GLU A 190 19.33 3.46 27.27
C GLU A 190 18.11 3.34 26.36
N ALA A 191 17.35 2.25 26.49
CA ALA A 191 16.12 2.02 25.76
C ALA A 191 15.08 3.13 25.99
N ALA A 192 14.90 3.55 27.24
CA ALA A 192 14.01 4.65 27.59
C ALA A 192 14.44 5.98 26.96
N LYS A 193 15.74 6.29 26.97
CA LYS A 193 16.28 7.50 26.32
C LYS A 193 16.10 7.48 24.81
N LYS A 194 16.45 6.36 24.15
CA LYS A 194 16.29 6.18 22.71
C LYS A 194 14.81 6.24 22.29
N ALA A 195 13.93 5.57 23.03
CA ALA A 195 12.50 5.60 22.80
C ALA A 195 11.93 7.03 22.90
N SER A 196 12.37 7.80 23.90
CA SER A 196 11.98 9.20 24.08
C SER A 196 12.47 10.08 22.92
N ALA A 197 13.70 9.86 22.43
CA ALA A 197 14.27 10.60 21.31
C ALA A 197 13.47 10.33 20.01
N VAL A 198 13.17 9.07 19.71
CA VAL A 198 12.35 8.68 18.55
C VAL A 198 10.96 9.30 18.64
N PHE A 199 10.29 9.14 19.78
CA PHE A 199 8.94 9.66 19.97
C PHE A 199 8.87 11.19 19.85
N LEU A 200 9.82 11.91 20.41
CA LEU A 200 9.89 13.38 20.31
C LEU A 200 10.13 13.83 18.87
N HIS A 201 11.03 13.16 18.17
CA HIS A 201 11.31 13.44 16.75
C HIS A 201 10.03 13.25 15.91
N GLU A 202 9.37 12.11 16.01
CA GLU A 202 8.14 11.83 15.28
C GLU A 202 7.01 12.82 15.63
N THR A 203 6.87 13.18 16.91
CA THR A 203 5.88 14.19 17.35
C THR A 203 6.16 15.56 16.73
N THR A 204 7.43 15.94 16.64
CA THR A 204 7.85 17.19 16.00
C THR A 204 7.52 17.16 14.49
N LEU A 205 7.82 16.06 13.80
CA LEU A 205 7.47 15.89 12.39
C LEU A 205 5.95 15.95 12.15
N ALA A 206 5.17 15.37 13.06
CA ALA A 206 3.71 15.40 12.97
C ALA A 206 3.16 16.83 12.90
N THR A 207 3.80 17.81 13.55
CA THR A 207 3.40 19.21 13.49
C THR A 207 3.53 19.84 12.09
N PHE A 208 4.45 19.33 11.27
CA PHE A 208 4.68 19.77 9.89
C PHE A 208 3.96 18.91 8.84
N SER A 209 3.44 17.77 9.26
CA SER A 209 2.81 16.81 8.35
C SER A 209 1.39 17.23 7.98
N LYS A 210 0.98 16.96 6.75
CA LYS A 210 -0.43 17.00 6.34
C LYS A 210 -1.17 15.77 6.88
N SER A 211 -2.46 15.95 7.16
CA SER A 211 -3.37 14.85 7.49
C SER A 211 -3.63 13.95 6.27
N ARG A 212 -4.17 12.74 6.51
CA ARG A 212 -4.56 11.82 5.43
C ARG A 212 -5.58 12.45 4.47
N THR A 213 -6.49 13.27 4.98
CA THR A 213 -7.48 13.97 4.15
C THR A 213 -6.82 15.04 3.29
N GLU A 214 -5.90 15.84 3.84
CA GLU A 214 -5.17 16.88 3.10
C GLU A 214 -4.27 16.29 2.00
N LEU A 215 -3.71 15.08 2.22
CA LEU A 215 -2.89 14.37 1.23
C LEU A 215 -3.69 13.90 -0.01
N ARG A 216 -5.01 13.94 0.03
CA ARG A 216 -5.86 13.54 -1.10
C ARG A 216 -5.92 14.59 -2.22
N ASP A 217 -5.43 15.80 -2.03
CA ASP A 217 -5.42 16.84 -3.07
C ASP A 217 -4.21 16.69 -4.00
N PRO A 218 -4.38 16.17 -5.23
CA PRO A 218 -3.27 15.97 -6.16
C PRO A 218 -2.64 17.27 -6.62
N GLN A 219 -3.42 18.37 -6.73
CA GLN A 219 -2.88 19.67 -7.10
C GLN A 219 -1.95 20.22 -6.02
N ALA A 220 -2.34 20.11 -4.75
CA ALA A 220 -1.53 20.56 -3.63
C ALA A 220 -0.24 19.73 -3.45
N ASN A 221 -0.23 18.48 -3.90
CA ASN A 221 0.93 17.59 -3.82
C ASN A 221 1.89 17.73 -5.02
N TYR A 222 1.51 18.43 -6.08
CA TYR A 222 2.35 18.64 -7.25
C TYR A 222 3.15 19.94 -7.14
N ASN A 223 4.37 19.84 -6.63
CA ASN A 223 5.28 20.98 -6.50
C ASN A 223 6.60 20.64 -7.16
N LYS A 224 6.77 21.00 -8.43
CA LYS A 224 7.99 20.77 -9.18
C LYS A 224 9.09 21.72 -8.70
N MET A 225 10.27 21.18 -8.47
CA MET A 225 11.43 21.89 -7.95
C MET A 225 12.70 21.36 -8.59
N THR A 226 13.65 22.24 -8.89
CA THR A 226 14.99 21.84 -9.33
C THR A 226 15.84 21.36 -8.14
N LEU A 227 16.87 20.57 -8.43
CA LEU A 227 17.84 20.15 -7.39
C LEU A 227 18.54 21.38 -6.75
N ALA A 228 18.81 22.43 -7.53
CA ALA A 228 19.42 23.65 -7.02
C ALA A 228 18.49 24.36 -6.02
N GLU A 229 17.23 24.54 -6.37
CA GLU A 229 16.20 25.11 -5.48
C GLU A 229 16.01 24.24 -4.22
N PHE A 230 16.03 22.91 -4.36
CA PHE A 230 15.93 22.01 -3.21
C PHE A 230 17.09 22.21 -2.22
N LYS A 231 18.31 22.28 -2.72
CA LYS A 231 19.50 22.51 -1.90
C LYS A 231 19.51 23.89 -1.22
N GLU A 232 19.00 24.91 -1.90
CA GLU A 232 18.87 26.26 -1.35
C GLU A 232 17.80 26.29 -0.25
N ASN A 233 16.64 25.67 -0.50
CA ASN A 233 15.51 25.69 0.44
C ASN A 233 15.71 24.75 1.64
N TYR A 234 16.42 23.63 1.44
CA TYR A 234 16.59 22.55 2.43
C TYR A 234 18.05 22.09 2.53
N PRO A 235 18.97 22.98 2.96
CA PRO A 235 20.42 22.74 2.92
C PRO A 235 20.91 21.63 3.87
N ASN A 236 20.12 21.26 4.86
CA ASN A 236 20.47 20.24 5.83
C ASN A 236 20.01 18.81 5.44
N ILE A 237 19.34 18.67 4.31
CA ILE A 237 18.92 17.39 3.77
C ILE A 237 19.90 16.97 2.64
N PRO A 238 20.77 15.98 2.84
CA PRO A 238 21.81 15.61 1.88
C PRO A 238 21.28 14.73 0.73
N LEU A 239 20.19 15.17 0.07
CA LEU A 239 19.45 14.40 -0.92
C LEU A 239 20.32 13.87 -2.06
N GLU A 240 21.13 14.74 -2.67
CA GLU A 240 21.96 14.37 -3.82
C GLU A 240 23.01 13.31 -3.45
N ALA A 241 23.65 13.46 -2.29
CA ALA A 241 24.65 12.50 -1.81
C ALA A 241 24.03 11.11 -1.56
N LEU A 242 22.83 11.08 -0.96
CA LEU A 242 22.09 9.84 -0.71
C LEU A 242 21.65 9.19 -2.01
N ALA A 243 21.02 9.94 -2.90
CA ALA A 243 20.56 9.44 -4.19
C ALA A 243 21.72 8.90 -5.05
N ASN A 244 22.85 9.62 -5.12
CA ASN A 244 24.04 9.17 -5.84
C ASN A 244 24.62 7.87 -5.25
N ALA A 245 24.58 7.71 -3.93
CA ALA A 245 25.02 6.48 -3.27
C ALA A 245 24.13 5.27 -3.59
N GLU A 246 22.86 5.51 -3.90
CA GLU A 246 21.94 4.48 -4.39
C GLU A 246 22.10 4.17 -5.90
N GLY A 247 22.91 4.94 -6.61
CA GLY A 247 23.10 4.82 -8.06
C GLY A 247 22.19 5.72 -8.89
N ILE A 248 21.45 6.63 -8.26
CA ILE A 248 20.63 7.64 -8.94
C ILE A 248 21.53 8.83 -9.30
N LYS A 249 21.79 9.03 -10.58
CA LYS A 249 22.64 10.12 -11.05
C LYS A 249 21.97 11.48 -10.85
N SER A 250 22.76 12.51 -10.55
CA SER A 250 22.28 13.88 -10.38
C SER A 250 21.51 14.42 -11.58
N GLU A 251 21.78 13.93 -12.79
CA GLU A 251 21.02 14.29 -14.00
C GLU A 251 19.53 13.89 -13.94
N TYR A 252 19.19 12.83 -13.17
CA TYR A 252 17.81 12.39 -12.95
C TYR A 252 17.08 13.15 -11.83
N LEU A 253 17.82 14.03 -11.13
CA LEU A 253 17.29 14.91 -10.07
C LEU A 253 17.17 16.37 -10.53
N LYS A 254 17.40 16.65 -11.81
CA LYS A 254 17.32 18.05 -12.34
C LYS A 254 16.00 18.71 -12.01
N GLU A 255 14.93 17.98 -12.12
CA GLU A 255 13.59 18.34 -11.67
C GLU A 255 13.00 17.20 -10.86
N MET A 256 12.31 17.54 -9.79
CA MET A 256 11.68 16.60 -8.85
C MET A 256 10.33 17.13 -8.43
N ILE A 257 9.46 16.24 -7.95
CA ILE A 257 8.24 16.63 -7.26
C ILE A 257 8.49 16.58 -5.76
N VAL A 258 8.28 17.71 -5.07
CA VAL A 258 8.28 17.80 -3.62
C VAL A 258 6.83 17.88 -3.16
N GLY A 259 6.28 16.76 -2.70
CA GLY A 259 4.85 16.63 -2.44
C GLY A 259 4.34 17.59 -1.37
N GLN A 260 5.10 17.81 -0.32
CA GLN A 260 4.72 18.65 0.82
C GLN A 260 5.86 19.59 1.20
N PRO A 261 6.05 20.73 0.50
CA PRO A 261 7.15 21.66 0.75
C PRO A 261 7.24 22.17 2.19
N ALA A 262 6.10 22.41 2.84
CA ALA A 262 6.06 22.85 4.25
C ALA A 262 6.61 21.77 5.20
N PHE A 263 6.37 20.49 4.93
CA PHE A 263 6.97 19.39 5.68
C PHE A 263 8.50 19.41 5.53
N PHE A 264 9.01 19.53 4.31
CA PHE A 264 10.45 19.56 4.06
C PHE A 264 11.13 20.78 4.71
N ALA A 265 10.48 21.95 4.74
CA ALA A 265 10.98 23.11 5.46
C ALA A 265 11.05 22.89 6.98
N GLY A 266 10.08 22.17 7.55
CA GLY A 266 10.09 21.75 8.95
C GLY A 266 11.16 20.69 9.22
N TYR A 267 11.23 19.68 8.38
CA TYR A 267 12.21 18.60 8.51
C TYR A 267 13.65 19.09 8.38
N ASP A 268 13.93 20.04 7.47
CA ASP A 268 15.26 20.66 7.34
C ASP A 268 15.73 21.29 8.65
N LYS A 269 14.84 22.02 9.34
CA LYS A 269 15.15 22.62 10.66
C LYS A 269 15.39 21.55 11.72
N VAL A 270 14.60 20.48 11.71
CA VAL A 270 14.78 19.34 12.62
C VAL A 270 16.14 18.69 12.35
N ALA A 271 16.46 18.40 11.09
CA ALA A 271 17.74 17.82 10.68
C ALA A 271 18.93 18.68 11.07
N ALA A 272 18.83 20.02 10.97
CA ALA A 272 19.88 20.95 11.43
C ALA A 272 20.13 20.87 12.94
N ALA A 273 19.03 20.83 13.71
CA ALA A 273 19.08 20.87 15.18
C ALA A 273 19.38 19.50 15.82
N GLU A 274 19.23 18.43 15.09
CA GLU A 274 19.33 17.07 15.59
C GLU A 274 20.74 16.72 16.08
N CYS A 275 20.83 16.22 17.31
CA CYS A 275 22.11 15.76 17.88
C CYS A 275 22.42 14.31 17.41
N ALA A 276 23.72 13.95 17.53
CA ALA A 276 24.17 12.59 17.18
C ALA A 276 23.40 11.48 17.92
N GLY A 277 23.02 11.69 19.18
CA GLY A 277 22.27 10.71 19.97
C GLY A 277 20.88 10.44 19.40
N THR A 278 20.18 11.49 18.95
CA THR A 278 18.84 11.34 18.32
C THR A 278 18.97 10.66 16.95
N LEU A 279 19.89 11.13 16.08
CA LEU A 279 20.08 10.50 14.77
C LEU A 279 20.45 9.02 14.90
N LYS A 280 21.31 8.67 15.85
CA LYS A 280 21.65 7.28 16.17
C LYS A 280 20.40 6.47 16.54
N ALA A 281 19.57 6.97 17.46
CA ALA A 281 18.36 6.30 17.88
C ALA A 281 17.36 6.10 16.72
N LEU A 282 17.26 7.06 15.81
CA LEU A 282 16.41 6.94 14.61
C LEU A 282 16.94 5.85 13.66
N MET A 283 18.23 5.83 13.37
CA MET A 283 18.83 4.80 12.50
C MET A 283 18.65 3.40 13.09
N GLU A 284 18.83 3.25 14.39
CA GLU A 284 18.58 1.98 15.09
C GLU A 284 17.11 1.60 15.07
N TRP A 285 16.21 2.57 15.26
CA TRP A 285 14.77 2.33 15.19
C TRP A 285 14.33 1.83 13.82
N ASP A 286 14.89 2.34 12.73
CA ASP A 286 14.59 1.86 11.39
C ASP A 286 15.03 0.40 11.20
N ILE A 287 16.17 0.00 11.76
CA ILE A 287 16.60 -1.40 11.75
C ILE A 287 15.63 -2.26 12.58
N ILE A 288 15.30 -1.83 13.79
CA ILE A 288 14.41 -2.52 14.71
C ILE A 288 13.04 -2.72 14.04
N SER A 289 12.43 -1.64 13.57
CA SER A 289 11.07 -1.68 13.00
C SER A 289 11.01 -2.50 11.71
N SER A 290 12.05 -2.42 10.87
CA SER A 290 12.10 -3.14 9.59
C SER A 290 12.47 -4.61 9.69
N SER A 291 13.11 -5.04 10.79
CA SER A 291 13.56 -6.42 11.01
C SER A 291 12.69 -7.25 11.96
N ALA A 292 11.83 -6.62 12.75
CA ALA A 292 11.09 -7.26 13.83
C ALA A 292 10.26 -8.50 13.42
N SER A 293 9.76 -8.54 12.19
CA SER A 293 8.99 -9.67 11.66
C SER A 293 9.83 -10.86 11.21
N TYR A 294 11.16 -10.72 11.17
CA TYR A 294 12.09 -11.67 10.56
C TYR A 294 13.12 -12.24 11.55
N LEU A 295 13.01 -11.88 12.81
CA LEU A 295 13.88 -12.34 13.90
C LEU A 295 13.14 -13.30 14.85
N SER A 296 13.49 -13.33 16.14
CA SER A 296 12.89 -14.25 17.11
C SER A 296 11.38 -14.03 17.30
N ASP A 297 10.70 -15.08 17.79
CA ASP A 297 9.28 -14.98 18.14
C ASP A 297 9.03 -13.92 19.23
N GLU A 298 9.91 -13.80 20.21
CA GLU A 298 9.77 -12.78 21.26
C GLU A 298 9.68 -11.35 20.68
N ILE A 299 10.53 -11.03 19.71
CA ILE A 299 10.53 -9.74 19.00
C ILE A 299 9.25 -9.59 18.17
N ARG A 300 8.89 -10.62 17.41
CA ARG A 300 7.67 -10.64 16.59
C ARG A 300 6.42 -10.47 17.45
N GLU A 301 6.34 -11.17 18.57
CA GLU A 301 5.21 -11.09 19.50
C GLU A 301 5.08 -9.70 20.11
N ALA A 302 6.19 -9.07 20.51
CA ALA A 302 6.16 -7.70 21.00
C ALA A 302 5.60 -6.73 19.94
N ARG A 303 5.97 -6.94 18.66
CA ARG A 303 5.40 -6.17 17.54
C ARG A 303 3.91 -6.44 17.37
N PHE A 304 3.46 -7.69 17.46
CA PHE A 304 2.05 -8.05 17.34
C PHE A 304 1.21 -7.49 18.49
N GLU A 305 1.69 -7.52 19.73
CA GLU A 305 0.98 -6.93 20.89
C GLU A 305 0.64 -5.45 20.65
N PHE A 306 1.53 -4.70 20.02
CA PHE A 306 1.25 -3.31 19.70
C PHE A 306 0.43 -3.15 18.41
N PHE A 307 0.95 -3.56 17.26
CA PHE A 307 0.29 -3.31 15.96
C PHE A 307 -0.92 -4.22 15.72
N GLY A 308 -0.85 -5.46 16.15
CA GLY A 308 -1.95 -6.42 15.98
C GLY A 308 -3.09 -6.19 16.97
N LYS A 309 -2.77 -6.15 18.27
CA LYS A 309 -3.78 -6.01 19.30
C LYS A 309 -4.17 -4.56 19.55
N THR A 310 -3.24 -3.69 19.93
CA THR A 310 -3.55 -2.31 20.31
C THR A 310 -4.03 -1.48 19.14
N MET A 311 -3.32 -1.49 18.02
CA MET A 311 -3.66 -0.66 16.85
C MET A 311 -4.81 -1.25 16.00
N SER A 312 -4.83 -2.56 15.79
CA SER A 312 -5.77 -3.20 14.86
C SER A 312 -6.92 -3.95 15.54
N GLY A 313 -6.90 -4.15 16.87
CA GLY A 313 -7.96 -4.83 17.61
C GLY A 313 -8.04 -6.34 17.37
N ARG A 314 -7.02 -6.96 16.80
CA ARG A 314 -6.93 -8.42 16.63
C ARG A 314 -6.66 -9.08 17.97
N LYS A 315 -7.25 -10.25 18.20
CA LYS A 315 -7.06 -11.01 19.45
C LYS A 315 -5.91 -12.02 19.35
N GLU A 316 -5.66 -12.55 18.16
CA GLU A 316 -4.66 -13.56 17.86
C GLU A 316 -3.87 -13.21 16.60
N ASP A 317 -2.61 -13.66 16.54
CA ASP A 317 -1.82 -13.56 15.32
C ASP A 317 -2.19 -14.67 14.33
N TYR A 318 -1.83 -14.48 13.06
CA TYR A 318 -2.00 -15.52 12.05
C TYR A 318 -1.09 -16.72 12.34
N PRO A 319 -1.52 -17.95 11.99
CA PRO A 319 -0.67 -19.12 12.12
C PRO A 319 0.60 -18.97 11.25
N LEU A 320 1.67 -19.66 11.66
CA LEU A 320 2.99 -19.54 11.04
C LEU A 320 2.95 -19.71 9.51
N TRP A 321 2.27 -20.76 9.01
CA TRP A 321 2.18 -20.99 7.57
C TRP A 321 1.60 -19.80 6.80
N LYS A 322 0.62 -19.12 7.37
CA LYS A 322 -0.04 -17.97 6.75
C LYS A 322 0.87 -16.74 6.78
N ARG A 323 1.58 -16.52 7.89
CA ARG A 323 2.59 -15.46 7.98
C ARG A 323 3.73 -15.70 6.98
N ALA A 324 4.21 -16.93 6.87
CA ALA A 324 5.25 -17.32 5.93
C ALA A 324 4.80 -17.14 4.47
N THR A 325 3.59 -17.57 4.14
CA THR A 325 2.97 -17.35 2.81
C THR A 325 2.91 -15.87 2.47
N ALA A 326 2.44 -15.03 3.40
CA ALA A 326 2.36 -13.59 3.20
C ALA A 326 3.73 -12.94 2.92
N GLN A 327 4.81 -13.46 3.51
CA GLN A 327 6.16 -12.96 3.25
C GLN A 327 6.69 -13.41 1.88
N VAL A 328 6.38 -14.61 1.42
CA VAL A 328 6.69 -15.02 0.05
C VAL A 328 5.97 -14.11 -0.95
N GLU A 329 4.70 -13.78 -0.70
CA GLU A 329 3.94 -12.84 -1.53
C GLU A 329 4.56 -11.44 -1.52
N ALA A 330 4.98 -10.95 -0.36
CA ALA A 330 5.58 -9.62 -0.24
C ALA A 330 6.92 -9.49 -0.97
N GLN A 331 7.75 -10.54 -0.95
CA GLN A 331 9.11 -10.49 -1.47
C GLN A 331 9.25 -11.06 -2.90
N LEU A 332 8.46 -12.08 -3.23
CA LEU A 332 8.53 -12.86 -4.47
C LEU A 332 7.16 -13.01 -5.15
N GLY A 333 6.27 -12.05 -4.91
CA GLY A 333 4.85 -12.14 -5.26
C GLY A 333 4.60 -12.38 -6.74
N GLU A 334 5.30 -11.71 -7.65
CA GLU A 334 5.11 -11.91 -9.09
C GLU A 334 5.64 -13.27 -9.56
N ALA A 335 6.76 -13.74 -8.99
CA ALA A 335 7.28 -15.09 -9.26
C ALA A 335 6.27 -16.17 -8.85
N LEU A 336 5.66 -15.99 -7.67
CA LEU A 336 4.59 -16.86 -7.18
C LEU A 336 3.33 -16.76 -8.03
N GLY A 337 2.96 -15.55 -8.42
CA GLY A 337 1.80 -15.25 -9.26
C GLY A 337 1.83 -15.94 -10.62
N ARG A 338 3.00 -16.13 -11.20
CA ARG A 338 3.19 -16.89 -12.44
C ARG A 338 2.73 -18.35 -12.30
N ILE A 339 3.07 -19.00 -11.20
CA ILE A 339 2.63 -20.38 -10.91
C ILE A 339 1.14 -20.41 -10.57
N TYR A 340 0.67 -19.45 -9.78
CA TYR A 340 -0.73 -19.31 -9.38
C TYR A 340 -1.66 -19.18 -10.59
N CYS A 341 -1.38 -18.27 -11.51
CA CYS A 341 -2.22 -18.02 -12.69
C CYS A 341 -2.29 -19.24 -13.61
N LYS A 342 -1.16 -19.93 -13.81
CA LYS A 342 -1.13 -21.17 -14.59
C LYS A 342 -2.08 -22.25 -14.04
N ARG A 343 -2.28 -22.28 -12.71
CA ARG A 343 -3.13 -23.28 -12.05
C ARG A 343 -4.59 -22.88 -11.91
N TYR A 344 -4.85 -21.61 -11.64
CA TYR A 344 -6.15 -21.17 -11.14
C TYR A 344 -6.87 -20.12 -12.00
N PHE A 345 -6.24 -19.63 -13.06
CA PHE A 345 -6.85 -18.62 -13.92
C PHE A 345 -6.80 -19.02 -15.41
N PRO A 346 -7.86 -19.67 -15.94
CA PRO A 346 -7.92 -20.09 -17.32
C PRO A 346 -8.20 -18.90 -18.26
N GLU A 347 -7.72 -18.99 -19.50
CA GLU A 347 -7.91 -17.96 -20.53
C GLU A 347 -9.39 -17.66 -20.82
N SER A 348 -10.27 -18.65 -20.69
CA SER A 348 -11.72 -18.46 -20.85
C SER A 348 -12.31 -17.44 -19.88
N SER A 349 -11.79 -17.41 -18.63
CA SER A 349 -12.20 -16.41 -17.63
C SER A 349 -11.76 -15.00 -18.03
N LYS A 350 -10.57 -14.85 -18.63
CA LYS A 350 -10.09 -13.56 -19.15
C LYS A 350 -11.02 -13.01 -20.22
N LYS A 351 -11.43 -13.83 -21.19
CA LYS A 351 -12.36 -13.44 -22.28
C LYS A 351 -13.74 -13.02 -21.76
N MET A 352 -14.26 -13.73 -20.76
CA MET A 352 -15.51 -13.33 -20.12
C MET A 352 -15.41 -11.98 -19.44
N MET A 353 -14.31 -11.73 -18.74
CA MET A 353 -14.03 -10.44 -18.07
C MET A 353 -13.91 -9.30 -19.09
N GLU A 354 -13.24 -9.51 -20.22
CA GLU A 354 -13.14 -8.51 -21.30
C GLU A 354 -14.54 -8.09 -21.79
N THR A 355 -15.47 -9.05 -21.91
CA THR A 355 -16.85 -8.76 -22.29
C THR A 355 -17.59 -7.96 -21.22
N LEU A 356 -17.45 -8.34 -19.93
CA LEU A 356 -18.05 -7.61 -18.81
C LEU A 356 -17.54 -6.16 -18.76
N VAL A 357 -16.22 -5.96 -18.84
CA VAL A 357 -15.61 -4.63 -18.85
C VAL A 357 -16.16 -3.76 -19.98
N LYS A 358 -16.23 -4.30 -21.21
CA LYS A 358 -16.76 -3.56 -22.36
C LYS A 358 -18.23 -3.16 -22.17
N ASN A 359 -19.06 -4.05 -21.66
CA ASN A 359 -20.47 -3.76 -21.42
C ASN A 359 -20.64 -2.69 -20.33
N LEU A 360 -19.82 -2.73 -19.29
CA LEU A 360 -19.86 -1.73 -18.22
C LEU A 360 -19.30 -0.37 -18.67
N GLN A 361 -18.34 -0.33 -19.61
CA GLN A 361 -17.94 0.92 -20.26
C GLN A 361 -19.12 1.55 -21.01
N ILE A 362 -19.89 0.76 -21.76
CA ILE A 362 -21.10 1.24 -22.45
C ILE A 362 -22.12 1.78 -21.43
N SER A 363 -22.38 1.03 -20.36
CA SER A 363 -23.31 1.45 -19.31
C SER A 363 -22.88 2.76 -18.65
N LEU A 364 -21.58 2.92 -18.32
CA LEU A 364 -21.07 4.17 -17.76
C LEU A 364 -21.20 5.33 -18.75
N GLY A 365 -20.94 5.12 -20.04
CA GLY A 365 -21.17 6.11 -21.09
C GLY A 365 -22.63 6.59 -21.11
N GLN A 366 -23.59 5.68 -21.05
CA GLN A 366 -25.02 6.02 -20.97
C GLN A 366 -25.36 6.82 -19.69
N ARG A 367 -24.70 6.52 -18.56
CA ARG A 367 -24.87 7.29 -17.31
C ARG A 367 -24.29 8.69 -17.41
N ILE A 368 -23.17 8.87 -18.10
CA ILE A 368 -22.59 10.18 -18.40
C ILE A 368 -23.57 11.00 -19.26
N ASP A 369 -24.12 10.41 -20.32
CA ASP A 369 -25.08 11.09 -21.20
C ASP A 369 -26.34 11.54 -20.45
N ALA A 370 -26.80 10.73 -19.51
CA ALA A 370 -28.00 11.00 -18.71
C ALA A 370 -27.82 12.11 -17.66
N GLN A 371 -26.59 12.61 -17.42
CA GLN A 371 -26.38 13.70 -16.45
C GLN A 371 -26.97 15.02 -16.97
N THR A 372 -27.90 15.58 -16.23
CA THR A 372 -28.57 16.84 -16.60
C THR A 372 -27.80 18.10 -16.21
N TRP A 373 -26.82 17.97 -15.35
CA TRP A 373 -26.02 19.08 -14.81
C TRP A 373 -24.67 19.27 -15.53
N MET A 374 -24.25 18.30 -16.33
CA MET A 374 -23.01 18.38 -17.10
C MET A 374 -23.27 18.97 -18.48
N SER A 375 -22.39 19.87 -18.93
CA SER A 375 -22.38 20.41 -20.29
C SER A 375 -21.97 19.34 -21.31
N ASP A 376 -22.38 19.51 -22.56
CA ASP A 376 -22.00 18.62 -23.67
C ASP A 376 -20.48 18.56 -23.87
N ALA A 377 -19.78 19.67 -23.62
CA ALA A 377 -18.32 19.71 -23.72
C ALA A 377 -17.66 18.78 -22.70
N THR A 378 -18.09 18.81 -21.44
CA THR A 378 -17.57 17.95 -20.38
C THR A 378 -17.98 16.49 -20.61
N LYS A 379 -19.21 16.21 -21.05
CA LYS A 379 -19.63 14.85 -21.42
C LYS A 379 -18.76 14.26 -22.54
N LYS A 380 -18.49 15.04 -23.59
CA LYS A 380 -17.61 14.61 -24.69
C LYS A 380 -16.20 14.28 -24.19
N ALA A 381 -15.64 15.09 -23.31
CA ALA A 381 -14.33 14.85 -22.72
C ALA A 381 -14.35 13.61 -21.81
N ALA A 382 -15.44 13.40 -21.05
CA ALA A 382 -15.64 12.22 -20.21
C ALA A 382 -15.69 10.92 -21.06
N HIS A 383 -16.43 10.91 -22.18
CA HIS A 383 -16.44 9.80 -23.12
C HIS A 383 -15.04 9.52 -23.68
N ASN A 384 -14.30 10.55 -24.11
CA ASN A 384 -12.94 10.39 -24.59
C ASN A 384 -12.02 9.76 -23.53
N LYS A 385 -12.20 10.08 -22.24
CA LYS A 385 -11.45 9.47 -21.15
C LYS A 385 -11.86 8.01 -20.92
N LEU A 386 -13.16 7.73 -20.93
CA LEU A 386 -13.71 6.38 -20.79
C LEU A 386 -13.24 5.45 -21.91
N ASP A 387 -13.24 5.92 -23.15
CA ASP A 387 -12.82 5.16 -24.33
C ASP A 387 -11.32 4.82 -24.33
N LYS A 388 -10.52 5.62 -23.61
CA LYS A 388 -9.07 5.45 -23.48
C LYS A 388 -8.64 4.68 -22.24
N PHE A 389 -9.56 4.08 -21.49
CA PHE A 389 -9.17 3.23 -20.39
C PHE A 389 -8.25 2.10 -20.85
N TYR A 390 -7.08 2.01 -20.22
CA TYR A 390 -6.18 0.89 -20.41
C TYR A 390 -6.58 -0.25 -19.47
N VAL A 391 -7.00 -1.38 -20.05
CA VAL A 391 -7.60 -2.49 -19.28
C VAL A 391 -6.60 -3.60 -19.08
N LYS A 392 -6.36 -3.97 -17.82
CA LYS A 392 -5.49 -5.08 -17.41
C LYS A 392 -6.32 -6.15 -16.70
N ILE A 393 -6.25 -7.40 -17.17
CA ILE A 393 -7.03 -8.52 -16.65
C ILE A 393 -6.14 -9.73 -16.41
N GLY A 394 -6.19 -10.27 -15.21
CA GLY A 394 -5.61 -11.55 -14.82
C GLY A 394 -4.16 -11.47 -14.40
N TYR A 395 -3.25 -11.22 -15.32
CA TYR A 395 -1.81 -11.23 -15.11
C TYR A 395 -1.06 -10.38 -16.15
N PRO A 396 0.18 -9.95 -15.86
CA PRO A 396 0.97 -9.11 -16.77
C PRO A 396 1.41 -9.88 -18.03
N ASN A 397 1.53 -9.15 -19.14
CA ASN A 397 2.07 -9.71 -20.40
C ASN A 397 3.56 -10.03 -20.29
N LYS A 398 4.30 -9.24 -19.51
CA LYS A 398 5.73 -9.40 -19.27
C LYS A 398 5.97 -9.63 -17.78
N TRP A 399 6.62 -10.74 -17.45
CA TRP A 399 6.98 -11.10 -16.09
C TRP A 399 8.33 -10.50 -15.67
N THR A 400 8.45 -10.14 -14.40
CA THR A 400 9.73 -9.70 -13.83
C THR A 400 10.80 -10.77 -13.97
N ASP A 401 12.00 -10.36 -14.42
CA ASP A 401 13.19 -11.21 -14.45
C ASP A 401 13.88 -11.22 -13.07
N PHE A 402 13.79 -12.33 -12.37
CA PHE A 402 14.42 -12.56 -11.07
C PHE A 402 15.84 -13.15 -11.17
N SER A 403 16.46 -13.22 -12.34
CA SER A 403 17.77 -13.86 -12.52
C SER A 403 18.87 -13.23 -11.67
N LYS A 404 18.78 -11.91 -11.41
CA LYS A 404 19.74 -11.17 -10.57
C LYS A 404 19.52 -11.33 -9.06
N LEU A 405 18.38 -11.89 -8.64
CA LEU A 405 18.10 -12.13 -7.23
C LEU A 405 18.61 -13.51 -6.82
N SER A 406 19.42 -13.57 -5.76
CA SER A 406 19.83 -14.82 -5.15
C SER A 406 19.12 -15.01 -3.81
N ILE A 407 18.49 -16.18 -3.63
CA ILE A 407 18.02 -16.66 -2.34
C ILE A 407 18.99 -17.73 -1.89
N ASP A 408 19.66 -17.50 -0.76
CA ASP A 408 20.73 -18.33 -0.21
C ASP A 408 20.27 -18.96 1.13
N PRO A 409 19.95 -20.26 1.15
CA PRO A 409 19.48 -20.93 2.37
C PRO A 409 20.56 -21.08 3.46
N SER A 410 21.83 -20.79 3.16
CA SER A 410 22.90 -20.75 4.16
C SER A 410 22.94 -19.47 4.99
N LYS A 411 22.24 -18.42 4.51
CA LYS A 411 22.07 -17.14 5.18
C LYS A 411 20.79 -17.11 5.99
N SER A 412 20.71 -16.16 6.94
CA SER A 412 19.51 -15.98 7.74
C SER A 412 18.29 -15.57 6.90
N TYR A 413 17.10 -15.76 7.46
CA TYR A 413 15.85 -15.29 6.87
C TYR A 413 15.87 -13.77 6.63
N TYR A 414 16.33 -12.99 7.62
CA TYR A 414 16.47 -11.55 7.49
C TYR A 414 17.39 -11.13 6.33
N GLU A 415 18.56 -11.75 6.18
CA GLU A 415 19.49 -11.44 5.07
C GLU A 415 18.85 -11.71 3.70
N ASN A 416 18.06 -12.78 3.57
CA ASN A 416 17.33 -13.08 2.33
C ASN A 416 16.21 -12.07 2.06
N VAL A 417 15.50 -11.58 3.09
CA VAL A 417 14.53 -10.47 2.95
C VAL A 417 15.24 -9.21 2.46
N MET A 418 16.40 -8.88 3.02
CA MET A 418 17.17 -7.71 2.60
C MET A 418 17.68 -7.85 1.15
N ALA A 419 18.07 -9.05 0.73
CA ALA A 419 18.41 -9.33 -0.67
C ALA A 419 17.23 -9.07 -1.61
N CYS A 420 16.02 -9.48 -1.25
CA CYS A 420 14.80 -9.20 -2.02
C CYS A 420 14.50 -7.69 -2.09
N ARG A 421 14.60 -6.98 -0.97
CA ARG A 421 14.38 -5.53 -0.90
C ARG A 421 15.41 -4.76 -1.74
N LYS A 422 16.69 -5.14 -1.63
CA LYS A 422 17.75 -4.53 -2.45
C LYS A 422 17.50 -4.77 -3.94
N PHE A 423 17.12 -5.99 -4.32
CA PHE A 423 16.75 -6.31 -5.70
C PHE A 423 15.58 -5.44 -6.20
N ALA A 424 14.54 -5.26 -5.39
CA ALA A 424 13.40 -4.43 -5.74
C ALA A 424 13.79 -2.96 -5.94
N ASN A 425 14.62 -2.41 -5.03
CA ASN A 425 15.15 -1.05 -5.13
C ASN A 425 15.98 -0.85 -6.39
N ASP A 426 16.93 -1.76 -6.66
CA ASP A 426 17.79 -1.67 -7.83
C ASP A 426 17.01 -1.81 -9.14
N LYS A 427 15.98 -2.66 -9.14
CA LYS A 427 15.06 -2.83 -10.28
C LYS A 427 14.31 -1.52 -10.55
N GLU A 428 13.73 -0.91 -9.50
CA GLU A 428 12.98 0.36 -9.64
C GLU A 428 13.86 1.47 -10.23
N ILE A 429 15.05 1.67 -9.70
CA ILE A 429 16.01 2.65 -10.22
C ILE A 429 16.35 2.33 -11.68
N ALA A 430 16.68 1.07 -11.98
CA ALA A 430 17.07 0.65 -13.32
C ALA A 430 15.95 0.79 -14.37
N GLU A 431 14.70 0.63 -13.97
CA GLU A 431 13.54 0.68 -14.87
C GLU A 431 12.93 2.08 -15.01
N LYS A 432 13.11 2.97 -14.01
CA LYS A 432 12.40 4.25 -13.96
C LYS A 432 13.30 5.49 -14.05
N ALA A 433 14.54 5.45 -13.54
CA ALA A 433 15.40 6.62 -13.52
C ALA A 433 15.73 7.12 -14.92
N GLY A 434 15.29 8.33 -15.26
CA GLY A 434 15.47 8.95 -16.57
C GLY A 434 14.76 8.24 -17.73
N LYS A 435 13.75 7.41 -17.45
CA LYS A 435 13.05 6.58 -18.43
C LYS A 435 11.58 6.94 -18.58
N PRO A 436 10.99 6.64 -19.77
CA PRO A 436 9.55 6.72 -19.97
C PRO A 436 8.78 5.81 -19.00
N VAL A 437 7.54 6.19 -18.76
CA VAL A 437 6.59 5.35 -18.00
C VAL A 437 6.27 4.09 -18.79
N ASP A 438 6.40 2.94 -18.15
CA ASP A 438 5.97 1.65 -18.70
C ASP A 438 4.48 1.44 -18.34
N LYS A 439 3.61 1.54 -19.32
CA LYS A 439 2.16 1.31 -19.13
C LYS A 439 1.81 -0.15 -18.86
N ASP A 440 2.72 -1.09 -19.13
CA ASP A 440 2.51 -2.52 -18.86
C ASP A 440 2.90 -2.91 -17.42
N GLU A 441 3.49 -1.99 -16.64
CA GLU A 441 3.78 -2.22 -15.23
C GLU A 441 2.50 -2.48 -14.43
N TRP A 442 2.50 -3.54 -13.62
CA TRP A 442 1.41 -3.86 -12.69
C TRP A 442 1.75 -3.41 -11.26
N PHE A 443 0.80 -2.77 -10.59
CA PHE A 443 0.96 -2.29 -9.20
C PHE A 443 0.40 -3.25 -8.15
N MET A 444 -0.14 -4.39 -8.59
CA MET A 444 -0.57 -5.50 -7.74
C MET A 444 -0.08 -6.81 -8.35
N THR A 445 0.18 -7.81 -7.48
CA THR A 445 0.50 -9.15 -7.96
C THR A 445 -0.76 -9.84 -8.51
N PRO A 446 -0.61 -10.80 -9.44
CA PRO A 446 -1.76 -11.47 -10.05
C PRO A 446 -2.67 -12.22 -9.06
N GLN A 447 -2.16 -12.68 -7.92
CA GLN A 447 -2.93 -13.40 -6.91
C GLN A 447 -3.58 -12.48 -5.86
N THR A 448 -3.39 -11.18 -5.96
CA THR A 448 -3.99 -10.19 -5.04
C THR A 448 -5.51 -10.19 -5.16
N VAL A 449 -6.20 -10.23 -4.02
CA VAL A 449 -7.67 -10.09 -3.94
C VAL A 449 -7.99 -8.61 -3.82
N ASN A 450 -7.84 -7.90 -4.92
CA ASN A 450 -8.19 -6.50 -5.06
C ASN A 450 -8.20 -6.10 -6.55
N ALA A 451 -8.52 -4.85 -6.83
CA ALA A 451 -8.44 -4.20 -8.13
C ALA A 451 -7.92 -2.76 -7.94
N TYR A 452 -7.62 -2.04 -9.01
CA TYR A 452 -7.25 -0.63 -8.90
C TYR A 452 -7.53 0.16 -10.18
N TYR A 453 -7.72 1.47 -9.99
CA TYR A 453 -7.59 2.49 -11.02
C TYR A 453 -6.30 3.28 -10.81
N ASN A 454 -5.52 3.51 -11.87
CA ASN A 454 -4.35 4.39 -11.83
C ASN A 454 -4.61 5.63 -12.71
N PRO A 455 -4.70 6.84 -12.15
CA PRO A 455 -5.02 8.03 -12.91
C PRO A 455 -3.93 8.43 -13.92
N THR A 456 -2.64 8.20 -13.61
CA THR A 456 -1.52 8.64 -14.47
C THR A 456 -1.37 7.82 -15.75
N THR A 457 -1.92 6.62 -15.78
CA THR A 457 -1.98 5.76 -16.97
C THR A 457 -3.40 5.60 -17.51
N ASN A 458 -4.39 6.16 -16.80
CA ASN A 458 -5.82 5.99 -17.08
C ASN A 458 -6.19 4.51 -17.24
N GLU A 459 -5.75 3.68 -16.29
CA GLU A 459 -5.90 2.22 -16.34
C GLU A 459 -6.79 1.67 -15.23
N ILE A 460 -7.49 0.58 -15.57
CA ILE A 460 -8.19 -0.29 -14.62
C ILE A 460 -7.56 -1.68 -14.64
N CYS A 461 -7.31 -2.25 -13.48
CA CYS A 461 -6.64 -3.54 -13.34
C CYS A 461 -7.40 -4.49 -12.44
N PHE A 462 -7.62 -5.71 -12.93
CA PHE A 462 -8.32 -6.79 -12.24
C PHE A 462 -7.42 -8.02 -12.17
N PRO A 463 -6.64 -8.20 -11.09
CA PRO A 463 -5.79 -9.39 -10.89
C PRO A 463 -6.60 -10.69 -10.84
N ALA A 464 -6.01 -11.80 -11.25
CA ALA A 464 -6.63 -13.12 -11.22
C ALA A 464 -7.16 -13.51 -9.83
N GLY A 465 -6.54 -12.99 -8.76
CA GLY A 465 -6.90 -13.27 -7.38
C GLY A 465 -8.33 -12.88 -7.00
N ILE A 466 -8.86 -11.77 -7.55
CA ILE A 466 -10.24 -11.34 -7.29
C ILE A 466 -11.24 -11.99 -8.27
N LEU A 467 -10.77 -12.51 -9.40
CA LEU A 467 -11.60 -13.08 -10.46
C LEU A 467 -12.03 -14.51 -10.14
N GLN A 468 -12.59 -14.69 -8.95
CA GLN A 468 -13.02 -15.96 -8.37
C GLN A 468 -14.26 -15.75 -7.50
N TYR A 469 -15.00 -16.87 -7.25
CA TYR A 469 -16.14 -16.83 -6.34
C TYR A 469 -15.74 -16.28 -4.95
N PRO A 470 -16.51 -15.37 -4.32
CA PRO A 470 -17.87 -14.94 -4.70
C PRO A 470 -17.94 -13.75 -5.66
N PHE A 471 -16.84 -13.17 -6.13
CA PHE A 471 -16.87 -12.01 -7.03
C PHE A 471 -17.13 -12.39 -8.48
N PHE A 472 -16.51 -13.47 -8.95
CA PHE A 472 -16.65 -13.96 -10.32
C PHE A 472 -16.80 -15.48 -10.35
N ASP A 473 -17.84 -15.97 -11.04
CA ASP A 473 -18.03 -17.39 -11.32
C ASP A 473 -18.39 -17.59 -12.81
N PRO A 474 -17.47 -18.17 -13.62
CA PRO A 474 -17.73 -18.41 -15.03
C PRO A 474 -18.88 -19.39 -15.31
N LYS A 475 -19.38 -20.09 -14.28
CA LYS A 475 -20.49 -21.04 -14.36
C LYS A 475 -21.81 -20.48 -13.82
N ALA A 476 -21.79 -19.27 -13.26
CA ALA A 476 -23.00 -18.60 -12.78
C ALA A 476 -23.71 -17.86 -13.91
N ASP A 477 -24.94 -17.44 -13.64
CA ASP A 477 -25.70 -16.57 -14.54
C ASP A 477 -24.99 -15.22 -14.70
N ALA A 478 -25.13 -14.60 -15.88
CA ALA A 478 -24.53 -13.30 -16.15
C ALA A 478 -24.95 -12.25 -15.12
N ALA A 479 -26.22 -12.23 -14.72
CA ALA A 479 -26.73 -11.30 -13.71
C ALA A 479 -25.97 -11.39 -12.37
N PHE A 480 -25.56 -12.59 -11.95
CA PHE A 480 -24.72 -12.77 -10.77
C PHE A 480 -23.36 -12.06 -10.93
N ASN A 481 -22.69 -12.29 -12.06
CA ASN A 481 -21.38 -11.68 -12.32
C ASN A 481 -21.47 -10.17 -12.47
N TYR A 482 -22.53 -9.62 -13.08
CA TYR A 482 -22.74 -8.16 -13.11
C TYR A 482 -22.98 -7.60 -11.69
N GLY A 483 -23.79 -8.24 -10.85
CA GLY A 483 -24.06 -7.80 -9.49
C GLY A 483 -22.91 -8.04 -8.50
N ALA A 484 -21.86 -8.78 -8.89
CA ALA A 484 -20.70 -9.08 -8.07
C ALA A 484 -19.43 -8.39 -8.64
N ILE A 485 -18.67 -9.06 -9.51
CA ILE A 485 -17.45 -8.45 -10.09
C ILE A 485 -17.79 -7.21 -10.94
N GLY A 486 -18.99 -7.14 -11.53
CA GLY A 486 -19.43 -5.97 -12.28
C GLY A 486 -19.47 -4.71 -11.44
N VAL A 487 -19.90 -4.79 -10.18
CA VAL A 487 -19.86 -3.65 -9.24
C VAL A 487 -18.40 -3.22 -8.98
N VAL A 488 -17.49 -4.16 -8.83
CA VAL A 488 -16.05 -3.87 -8.66
C VAL A 488 -15.47 -3.20 -9.92
N ILE A 489 -15.81 -3.72 -11.11
CA ILE A 489 -15.38 -3.11 -12.38
C ILE A 489 -15.89 -1.67 -12.49
N GLY A 490 -17.18 -1.46 -12.21
CA GLY A 490 -17.78 -0.12 -12.22
C GLY A 490 -17.19 0.82 -11.17
N HIS A 491 -16.82 0.29 -9.99
CA HIS A 491 -16.09 1.01 -8.94
C HIS A 491 -14.76 1.54 -9.48
N GLU A 492 -13.93 0.70 -10.09
CA GLU A 492 -12.64 1.13 -10.64
C GLU A 492 -12.81 2.12 -11.81
N MET A 493 -13.80 1.91 -12.67
CA MET A 493 -14.11 2.87 -13.73
C MET A 493 -14.53 4.23 -13.16
N THR A 494 -15.33 4.24 -12.10
CA THR A 494 -15.82 5.47 -11.46
C THR A 494 -14.68 6.26 -10.80
N HIS A 495 -13.62 5.59 -10.32
CA HIS A 495 -12.43 6.30 -9.83
C HIS A 495 -11.81 7.22 -10.88
N GLY A 496 -11.96 6.96 -12.17
CA GLY A 496 -11.56 7.88 -13.23
C GLY A 496 -12.30 9.22 -13.20
N PHE A 497 -13.43 9.30 -12.52
CA PHE A 497 -14.33 10.44 -12.47
C PHE A 497 -14.69 10.88 -11.05
N ASP A 498 -14.04 10.32 -10.01
CA ASP A 498 -14.22 10.74 -8.62
C ASP A 498 -13.53 12.09 -8.33
N ASP A 499 -13.51 12.54 -7.08
CA ASP A 499 -12.95 13.83 -6.68
C ASP A 499 -11.46 13.99 -7.02
N GLN A 500 -10.70 12.92 -7.07
CA GLN A 500 -9.29 12.91 -7.48
C GLN A 500 -9.16 12.60 -8.97
N GLY A 501 -9.76 11.48 -9.45
CA GLY A 501 -9.62 11.00 -10.81
C GLY A 501 -10.11 11.97 -11.87
N ARG A 502 -11.17 12.76 -11.57
CA ARG A 502 -11.68 13.79 -12.49
C ARG A 502 -10.66 14.87 -12.82
N GLN A 503 -9.62 15.04 -12.00
CA GLN A 503 -8.58 16.04 -12.22
C GLN A 503 -7.52 15.60 -13.24
N TYR A 504 -7.58 14.35 -13.67
CA TYR A 504 -6.67 13.79 -14.68
C TYR A 504 -7.39 13.63 -16.02
N ASP A 505 -6.73 14.05 -17.09
CA ASP A 505 -7.29 13.97 -18.45
C ASP A 505 -7.25 12.53 -19.01
N ALA A 506 -7.75 12.35 -20.23
CA ALA A 506 -7.80 11.06 -20.92
C ALA A 506 -6.41 10.42 -21.19
N SER A 507 -5.34 11.20 -21.14
CA SER A 507 -3.97 10.71 -21.28
C SER A 507 -3.30 10.43 -19.94
N GLY A 508 -3.95 10.77 -18.82
CA GLY A 508 -3.45 10.60 -17.46
C GLY A 508 -2.76 11.84 -16.87
N ASN A 509 -2.70 12.95 -17.59
CA ASN A 509 -2.09 14.16 -17.07
C ASN A 509 -3.01 14.85 -16.06
N LEU A 510 -2.44 15.34 -14.97
CA LEU A 510 -3.11 16.21 -13.99
C LEU A 510 -3.42 17.56 -14.66
N LYS A 511 -4.52 17.61 -15.33
CA LYS A 511 -4.98 18.73 -16.13
C LYS A 511 -6.49 18.83 -16.07
N ASP A 512 -6.99 20.01 -15.68
CA ASP A 512 -8.42 20.28 -15.67
C ASP A 512 -8.99 20.24 -17.09
N TRP A 513 -10.02 19.42 -17.30
CA TRP A 513 -10.74 19.26 -18.56
C TRP A 513 -12.23 19.53 -18.41
N TRP A 514 -12.64 19.94 -17.21
CA TRP A 514 -14.00 20.35 -16.89
C TRP A 514 -14.22 21.84 -17.21
N THR A 515 -15.45 22.22 -17.55
CA THR A 515 -15.81 23.62 -17.50
C THR A 515 -15.88 24.09 -16.03
N ALA A 516 -15.67 25.37 -15.77
CA ALA A 516 -15.75 25.91 -14.41
C ALA A 516 -17.11 25.64 -13.75
N GLU A 517 -18.19 25.77 -14.52
CA GLU A 517 -19.56 25.50 -14.07
C GLU A 517 -19.77 24.03 -13.72
N ASP A 518 -19.29 23.12 -14.56
CA ASP A 518 -19.39 21.67 -14.30
C ASP A 518 -18.54 21.26 -13.11
N ALA A 519 -17.35 21.83 -12.94
CA ALA A 519 -16.50 21.59 -11.79
C ALA A 519 -17.18 22.04 -10.48
N GLU A 520 -17.81 23.20 -10.48
CA GLU A 520 -18.63 23.70 -9.35
C GLU A 520 -19.82 22.76 -9.09
N GLY A 521 -20.52 22.35 -10.15
CA GLY A 521 -21.62 21.39 -10.08
C GLY A 521 -21.21 20.06 -9.49
N PHE A 522 -20.04 19.54 -9.84
CA PHE A 522 -19.45 18.34 -9.23
C PHE A 522 -19.15 18.56 -7.75
N ASN A 523 -18.42 19.62 -7.41
CA ASN A 523 -18.02 19.90 -6.03
C ASN A 523 -19.21 20.02 -5.10
N LYS A 524 -20.28 20.69 -5.53
CA LYS A 524 -21.53 20.82 -4.75
C LYS A 524 -22.16 19.45 -4.44
N ARG A 525 -22.15 18.52 -5.38
CA ARG A 525 -22.65 17.15 -5.19
C ARG A 525 -21.71 16.33 -4.31
N ALA A 526 -20.40 16.44 -4.53
CA ALA A 526 -19.40 15.80 -3.71
C ALA A 526 -19.47 16.23 -2.24
N ASP A 527 -19.72 17.51 -1.99
CA ASP A 527 -19.93 18.05 -0.63
C ASP A 527 -21.13 17.39 0.04
N MET A 528 -22.26 17.23 -0.66
CA MET A 528 -23.43 16.53 -0.13
C MET A 528 -23.10 15.07 0.25
N TYR A 529 -22.30 14.37 -0.57
CA TYR A 529 -21.82 13.01 -0.27
C TYR A 529 -20.94 12.99 0.97
N ALA A 530 -19.95 13.84 1.03
CA ALA A 530 -19.05 13.93 2.16
C ALA A 530 -19.79 14.21 3.47
N ASP A 531 -20.77 15.13 3.44
CA ASP A 531 -21.58 15.47 4.60
C ASP A 531 -22.50 14.32 5.02
N PHE A 532 -23.11 13.62 4.06
CA PHE A 532 -23.93 12.44 4.34
C PHE A 532 -23.13 11.37 5.08
N PHE A 533 -21.97 10.99 4.55
CA PHE A 533 -21.13 9.97 5.18
C PHE A 533 -20.52 10.42 6.51
N SER A 534 -20.19 11.71 6.66
CA SER A 534 -19.69 12.26 7.92
C SER A 534 -20.72 12.24 9.06
N ASN A 535 -22.00 12.12 8.74
CA ASN A 535 -23.08 11.97 9.73
C ASN A 535 -23.34 10.51 10.14
N ILE A 536 -22.67 9.54 9.51
CA ILE A 536 -22.83 8.12 9.87
C ILE A 536 -22.00 7.82 11.09
N LYS A 537 -22.66 7.39 12.17
CA LYS A 537 -21.99 6.84 13.35
C LYS A 537 -21.43 5.45 13.07
N VAL A 538 -20.12 5.31 13.21
CA VAL A 538 -19.42 4.02 13.06
C VAL A 538 -19.11 3.37 14.41
N LEU A 539 -18.97 4.16 15.47
CA LEU A 539 -18.86 3.76 16.86
C LEU A 539 -19.67 4.75 17.74
N PRO A 540 -19.98 4.44 19.01
CA PRO A 540 -20.82 5.30 19.86
C PRO A 540 -20.42 6.78 19.84
N ASP A 541 -19.13 7.07 19.86
CA ASP A 541 -18.57 8.42 19.95
C ASP A 541 -17.72 8.80 18.72
N LEU A 542 -17.88 8.07 17.60
CA LEU A 542 -17.09 8.28 16.39
C LEU A 542 -17.96 8.22 15.13
N ASN A 543 -17.94 9.30 14.35
CA ASN A 543 -18.51 9.34 13.02
C ASN A 543 -17.46 8.97 11.95
N ALA A 544 -17.93 8.54 10.79
CA ALA A 544 -17.09 8.38 9.61
C ALA A 544 -16.49 9.73 9.18
N ASN A 545 -15.36 9.70 8.51
CA ASN A 545 -14.79 10.88 7.86
C ASN A 545 -15.15 10.87 6.37
N GLY A 546 -16.29 11.47 6.03
CA GLY A 546 -16.82 11.47 4.67
C GLY A 546 -15.93 12.19 3.65
N ARG A 547 -15.12 13.17 4.07
CA ARG A 547 -14.13 13.79 3.18
C ARG A 547 -12.98 12.84 2.85
N PHE A 548 -12.49 12.12 3.82
CA PHE A 548 -11.43 11.14 3.63
C PHE A 548 -11.88 9.97 2.74
N THR A 549 -13.11 9.50 2.90
CA THR A 549 -13.65 8.36 2.16
C THR A 549 -14.41 8.72 0.89
N LEU A 550 -14.44 10.00 0.50
CA LEU A 550 -15.29 10.51 -0.59
C LEU A 550 -15.12 9.75 -1.91
N GLY A 551 -13.88 9.54 -2.36
CA GLY A 551 -13.59 8.85 -3.62
C GLY A 551 -14.08 7.41 -3.61
N GLU A 552 -13.86 6.67 -2.53
CA GLU A 552 -14.35 5.29 -2.35
C GLU A 552 -15.88 5.22 -2.33
N ASN A 553 -16.53 6.16 -1.63
CA ASN A 553 -17.99 6.20 -1.57
C ASN A 553 -18.62 6.53 -2.93
N LEU A 554 -18.00 7.45 -3.69
CA LEU A 554 -18.42 7.76 -5.07
C LEU A 554 -18.22 6.56 -5.99
N ALA A 555 -17.09 5.86 -5.87
CA ALA A 555 -16.75 4.69 -6.67
C ALA A 555 -17.72 3.53 -6.40
N ASP A 556 -18.06 3.25 -5.14
CA ASP A 556 -19.04 2.21 -4.77
C ASP A 556 -20.42 2.50 -5.34
N HIS A 557 -20.88 3.73 -5.20
CA HIS A 557 -22.19 4.13 -5.77
C HIS A 557 -22.19 4.06 -7.29
N GLY A 558 -21.16 4.60 -7.96
CA GLY A 558 -21.00 4.50 -9.40
C GLY A 558 -20.95 3.04 -9.87
N GLY A 559 -20.20 2.19 -9.18
CA GLY A 559 -20.11 0.76 -9.45
C GLY A 559 -21.47 0.06 -9.44
N LEU A 560 -22.26 0.31 -8.40
CA LEU A 560 -23.61 -0.24 -8.31
C LEU A 560 -24.54 0.30 -9.41
N MET A 561 -24.43 1.57 -9.75
CA MET A 561 -25.31 2.21 -10.74
C MET A 561 -25.04 1.78 -12.18
N VAL A 562 -23.82 1.34 -12.51
CA VAL A 562 -23.44 0.92 -13.87
C VAL A 562 -23.54 -0.58 -14.08
N SER A 563 -23.50 -1.36 -13.02
CA SER A 563 -23.61 -2.83 -13.07
C SER A 563 -25.06 -3.30 -13.19
#